data_f31a450fb2d739dae5c584bb129c725d
#
_entry.id   f31a450fb2d739dae5c584bb129c725d
#
_cell.length_a   1.000
_cell.length_b   1.000
_cell.length_c   1.000
_cell.angle_alpha   90.00
_cell.angle_beta   90.00
_cell.angle_gamma   90.00
#
_symmetry.space_group_name_H-M   'P 1'
#
loop_
_entity.id
_entity.type
_entity.pdbx_description
1 polymer ?
#
loop_
_entity_poly.entity_id
_entity_poly.type
_entity_poly.pdbx_seq_one_letter_code
_entity_poly.pdbx_strand_id
1 'polypeptide(L)'
;MRLEIKGESVFATTGGRDFDPAKPVLIFLHGAGFDQSVWNQQSRYFAHRNHSVLAVDFPGNGRSTGKAPAEIGELADWVPHLMLSLIHI
;
A
#
# COMPACT_ATOMS: atom_id res chain seq x y z
N MET A 1 8.37 -1.42 4.06
CA MET A 1 8.64 -1.76 2.65
C MET A 1 8.45 -0.53 1.79
N ARG A 2 9.32 -0.32 0.84
CA ARG A 2 9.16 0.80 -0.09
C ARG A 2 9.03 0.29 -1.50
N LEU A 3 8.15 0.93 -2.27
CA LEU A 3 7.89 0.64 -3.67
C LEU A 3 8.12 1.91 -4.48
N GLU A 4 8.55 1.75 -5.72
CA GLU A 4 8.60 2.87 -6.66
C GLU A 4 7.43 2.75 -7.62
N ILE A 5 6.56 3.76 -7.63
CA ILE A 5 5.36 3.78 -8.44
C ILE A 5 5.30 5.13 -9.15
N LYS A 6 5.35 5.11 -10.47
CA LYS A 6 5.35 6.32 -11.30
C LYS A 6 6.43 7.32 -10.88
N GLY A 7 7.62 6.83 -10.53
CA GLY A 7 8.75 7.66 -10.12
C GLY A 7 8.71 8.15 -8.67
N GLU A 8 7.68 7.78 -7.90
CA GLU A 8 7.55 8.20 -6.50
C GLU A 8 7.82 7.04 -5.54
N SER A 9 8.43 7.36 -4.40
CA SER A 9 8.67 6.37 -3.34
C SER A 9 7.42 6.22 -2.49
N VAL A 10 6.86 5.02 -2.50
CA VAL A 10 5.64 4.69 -1.76
C VAL A 10 5.98 3.80 -0.59
N PHE A 11 5.59 4.21 0.61
CA PHE A 11 5.78 3.42 1.82
C PHE A 11 4.59 2.49 2.02
N ALA A 12 4.88 1.24 2.43
CA ALA A 12 3.85 0.28 2.76
C ALA A 12 4.30 -0.57 3.94
N THR A 13 3.35 -0.95 4.79
CA THR A 13 3.58 -1.94 5.84
C THR A 13 3.02 -3.28 5.42
N THR A 14 3.63 -4.34 5.94
CA THR A 14 3.28 -5.72 5.59
C THR A 14 2.69 -6.49 6.76
N GLY A 15 2.22 -5.79 7.78
CA GLY A 15 1.54 -6.38 8.93
C GLY A 15 2.44 -7.16 9.87
N GLY A 16 3.74 -6.91 9.84
CA GLY A 16 4.72 -7.58 10.70
C GLY A 16 5.23 -8.91 10.15
N ARG A 17 4.88 -9.25 8.92
CA ARG A 17 5.39 -10.44 8.21
C ARG A 17 5.92 -10.04 6.85
N ASP A 18 6.90 -10.78 6.35
CA ASP A 18 7.45 -10.54 5.01
C ASP A 18 6.37 -10.73 3.94
N PHE A 19 6.42 -9.88 2.94
CA PHE A 19 5.51 -9.98 1.81
C PHE A 19 5.86 -11.21 0.97
N ASP A 20 4.88 -12.09 0.77
CA ASP A 20 5.02 -13.29 -0.05
C ASP A 20 3.97 -13.25 -1.17
N PRO A 21 4.38 -13.02 -2.42
CA PRO A 21 3.43 -12.93 -3.54
C PRO A 21 2.73 -14.24 -3.87
N ALA A 22 3.18 -15.38 -3.31
CA ALA A 22 2.53 -16.67 -3.50
C ALA A 22 1.27 -16.83 -2.63
N LYS A 23 1.10 -15.98 -1.61
CA LYS A 23 -0.08 -16.00 -0.75
C LYS A 23 -1.16 -15.06 -1.31
N PRO A 24 -2.43 -15.25 -0.93
CA PRO A 24 -3.44 -14.25 -1.23
C PRO A 24 -3.04 -12.89 -0.68
N VAL A 25 -3.15 -11.86 -1.49
CA VAL A 25 -2.71 -10.51 -1.14
C VAL A 25 -3.91 -9.65 -0.79
N LEU A 26 -3.82 -8.97 0.37
CA LEU A 26 -4.78 -7.96 0.79
C LEU A 26 -4.10 -6.59 0.74
N ILE A 27 -4.71 -5.66 0.04
CA ILE A 27 -4.23 -4.29 -0.05
C ILE A 27 -5.21 -3.39 0.70
N PHE A 28 -4.70 -2.67 1.70
CA PHE A 28 -5.50 -1.72 2.46
C PHE A 28 -5.18 -0.30 2.00
N LEU A 29 -6.23 0.44 1.67
CA LEU A 29 -6.15 1.82 1.19
C LEU A 29 -6.79 2.75 2.23
N HIS A 30 -6.03 3.76 2.68
CA HIS A 30 -6.54 4.71 3.68
C HIS A 30 -7.39 5.81 3.05
N GLY A 31 -8.14 6.54 3.90
CA GLY A 31 -8.89 7.70 3.46
C GLY A 31 -8.01 8.96 3.34
N ALA A 32 -8.55 9.98 2.68
CA ALA A 32 -7.87 11.26 2.53
C ALA A 32 -7.56 11.87 3.92
N GLY A 33 -6.35 12.40 4.08
CA GLY A 33 -5.91 12.99 5.35
C GLY A 33 -5.41 11.97 6.38
N PHE A 34 -5.41 10.68 6.05
CA PHE A 34 -4.89 9.62 6.90
C PHE A 34 -3.63 9.01 6.30
N ASP A 35 -3.16 7.92 6.87
CA ASP A 35 -2.07 7.12 6.35
C ASP A 35 -2.34 5.63 6.63
N GLN A 36 -1.37 4.77 6.31
CA GLN A 36 -1.55 3.32 6.46
C GLN A 36 -1.76 2.88 7.91
N SER A 37 -1.42 3.71 8.90
CA SER A 37 -1.52 3.32 10.31
C SER A 37 -2.96 3.08 10.77
N VAL A 38 -3.96 3.62 10.07
CA VAL A 38 -5.37 3.34 10.37
C VAL A 38 -5.70 1.86 10.21
N TRP A 39 -4.88 1.11 9.48
CA TRP A 39 -5.07 -0.31 9.22
C TRP A 39 -4.18 -1.22 10.07
N ASN A 40 -3.48 -0.70 11.10
CA ASN A 40 -2.49 -1.47 11.84
C ASN A 40 -3.04 -2.77 12.43
N GLN A 41 -4.22 -2.73 13.03
CA GLN A 41 -4.80 -3.93 13.64
C GLN A 41 -5.21 -4.96 12.59
N GLN A 42 -5.90 -4.52 11.55
CA GLN A 42 -6.34 -5.40 10.47
C GLN A 42 -5.16 -5.99 9.70
N SER A 43 -4.14 -5.18 9.45
CA SER A 43 -2.94 -5.64 8.76
C SER A 43 -2.26 -6.77 9.52
N ARG A 44 -2.09 -6.63 10.83
CA ARG A 44 -1.48 -7.67 11.67
C ARG A 44 -2.33 -8.92 11.71
N TYR A 45 -3.63 -8.75 11.85
CA TYR A 45 -4.56 -9.87 11.91
C TYR A 45 -4.42 -10.78 10.67
N PHE A 46 -4.52 -10.19 9.49
CA PHE A 46 -4.49 -10.97 8.24
C PHE A 46 -3.10 -11.45 7.87
N ALA A 47 -2.05 -10.70 8.18
CA ALA A 47 -0.68 -11.13 7.92
C ALA A 47 -0.32 -12.42 8.70
N HIS A 48 -0.94 -12.64 9.86
CA HIS A 48 -0.73 -13.82 10.66
C HIS A 48 -1.70 -14.96 10.33
N ARG A 49 -2.52 -14.82 9.29
CA ARG A 49 -3.51 -15.80 8.85
C ARG A 49 -3.37 -16.15 7.38
N ASN A 50 -2.14 -16.42 6.97
CA ASN A 50 -1.82 -16.91 5.64
C ASN A 50 -2.16 -15.95 4.50
N HIS A 51 -2.09 -14.64 4.77
CA HIS A 51 -2.23 -13.61 3.75
C HIS A 51 -0.96 -12.78 3.68
N SER A 52 -0.63 -12.29 2.50
CA SER A 52 0.31 -11.19 2.36
C SER A 52 -0.47 -9.88 2.40
N VAL A 53 -0.03 -8.97 3.26
CA VAL A 53 -0.72 -7.70 3.49
C VAL A 53 0.13 -6.56 2.96
N LEU A 54 -0.52 -5.61 2.33
CA LEU A 54 0.10 -4.37 1.91
C LEU A 54 -0.81 -3.22 2.30
N ALA A 55 -0.43 -2.48 3.34
CA ALA A 55 -1.11 -1.25 3.72
C ALA A 55 -0.23 -0.08 3.27
N VAL A 56 -0.69 0.66 2.27
CA VAL A 56 0.11 1.68 1.59
C VAL A 56 -0.23 3.08 2.06
N ASP A 57 0.77 3.95 2.09
CA ASP A 57 0.56 5.39 2.16
C ASP A 57 0.42 5.91 0.73
N PHE A 58 -0.68 6.58 0.43
CA PHE A 58 -0.85 7.20 -0.88
C PHE A 58 0.23 8.26 -1.14
N PRO A 59 0.54 8.57 -2.40
CA PRO A 59 1.49 9.65 -2.72
C PRO A 59 1.15 10.93 -1.96
N GLY A 60 2.18 11.58 -1.39
CA GLY A 60 2.02 12.79 -0.60
C GLY A 60 1.43 12.60 0.79
N ASN A 61 1.18 11.37 1.23
CA ASN A 61 0.64 11.05 2.56
C ASN A 61 1.61 10.18 3.32
N GLY A 62 1.58 10.29 4.66
CA GLY A 62 2.42 9.48 5.53
C GLY A 62 3.89 9.56 5.15
N ARG A 63 4.49 8.40 4.88
CA ARG A 63 5.91 8.28 4.51
C ARG A 63 6.15 8.17 3.00
N SER A 64 5.11 8.31 2.19
CA SER A 64 5.24 8.31 0.74
C SER A 64 5.58 9.70 0.24
N THR A 65 6.41 9.76 -0.81
CA THR A 65 6.76 11.02 -1.47
C THR A 65 5.72 11.37 -2.54
N GLY A 66 5.88 12.54 -3.16
CA GLY A 66 5.06 12.96 -4.27
C GLY A 66 3.93 13.87 -3.85
N LYS A 67 3.03 14.11 -4.77
CA LYS A 67 1.90 15.01 -4.58
C LYS A 67 0.65 14.18 -4.28
N ALA A 68 -0.09 14.60 -3.26
CA ALA A 68 -1.37 13.95 -2.94
C ALA A 68 -2.33 14.04 -4.12
N PRO A 69 -3.04 12.95 -4.46
CA PRO A 69 -4.05 12.99 -5.51
C PRO A 69 -5.15 13.99 -5.16
N ALA A 70 -5.54 14.81 -6.14
CA ALA A 70 -6.58 15.82 -5.95
C ALA A 70 -7.98 15.25 -6.16
N GLU A 71 -8.11 14.16 -6.91
CA GLU A 71 -9.40 13.58 -7.29
C GLU A 71 -9.38 12.06 -7.17
N ILE A 72 -10.56 11.47 -6.97
CA ILE A 72 -10.73 10.01 -6.91
C ILE A 72 -10.26 9.34 -8.19
N GLY A 73 -10.45 10.00 -9.35
CA GLY A 73 -9.97 9.47 -10.63
C GLY A 73 -8.47 9.25 -10.67
N GLU A 74 -7.69 10.14 -10.04
CA GLU A 74 -6.25 9.97 -9.95
C GLU A 74 -5.86 8.74 -9.11
N LEU A 75 -6.60 8.48 -8.03
CA LEU A 75 -6.40 7.29 -7.22
C LEU A 75 -6.76 6.02 -8.00
N ALA A 76 -7.83 6.04 -8.76
CA ALA A 76 -8.25 4.91 -9.58
C ALA A 76 -7.21 4.60 -10.66
N ASP A 77 -6.55 5.59 -11.21
CA ASP A 77 -5.45 5.41 -12.17
C ASP A 77 -4.17 4.92 -11.48
N TRP A 78 -3.96 5.29 -10.23
CA TRP A 78 -2.75 4.94 -9.48
C TRP A 78 -2.73 3.47 -9.03
N VAL A 79 -3.89 2.91 -8.63
CA VAL A 79 -3.96 1.55 -8.08
C VAL A 79 -3.45 0.49 -9.06
N PRO A 80 -3.78 0.51 -10.37
CA PRO A 80 -3.18 -0.46 -11.30
C PRO A 80 -1.66 -0.41 -11.35
N HIS A 81 -1.06 0.77 -11.22
CA HIS A 81 0.40 0.91 -11.17
C HIS A 81 0.99 0.29 -9.90
N LEU A 82 0.29 0.43 -8.77
CA LEU A 82 0.67 -0.25 -7.54
C LEU A 82 0.66 -1.77 -7.74
N MET A 83 -0.39 -2.29 -8.33
CA MET A 83 -0.52 -3.73 -8.54
C MET A 83 0.55 -4.27 -9.49
N LEU A 84 0.87 -3.54 -10.53
CA LEU A 84 1.95 -3.92 -11.44
C LEU A 84 3.31 -3.94 -10.74
N SER A 85 3.56 -3.02 -9.81
CA SER A 85 4.82 -2.99 -9.07
C SER A 85 5.02 -4.24 -8.21
N LEU A 86 3.95 -4.87 -7.75
CA LEU A 86 4.01 -6.07 -6.93
C LEU A 86 4.46 -7.31 -7.73
N ILE A 87 4.28 -7.31 -9.03
CA ILE A 87 4.69 -8.43 -9.90
C ILE A 87 6.22 -8.52 -9.98
N HIS A 88 6.90 -7.40 -9.78
CA HIS A 88 8.36 -7.29 -9.93
C HIS A 88 9.11 -7.32 -8.60
N ILE A 89 8.44 -7.62 -7.51
CA ILE A 89 9.06 -7.73 -6.18
C ILE A 89 9.77 -9.07 -5.99
#